data_162fd13b76655c4f70a6623988d6ca35
#
_entry.id   162fd13b76655c4f70a6623988d6ca35
#
_cell.length_a   1.000
_cell.length_b   1.000
_cell.length_c   1.000
_cell.angle_alpha   90.00
_cell.angle_beta   90.00
_cell.angle_gamma   90.00
#
_symmetry.space_group_name_H-M   'P 1'
#
loop_
_entity.id
_entity.type
_entity.pdbx_description
1 polymer ?
#
loop_
_entity_poly.entity_id
_entity_poly.type
_entity_poly.pdbx_seq_one_letter_code
_entity_poly.pdbx_strand_id
1 'polypeptide(L)'
;MQNISVKPDELTGGYLYFHYIDDPYEFDKECRRLLNNIHCFDVLRSDRTISNNGLEARTPFLDRGFVQNYLSIPPEFRCHTSNKLCEKYLLRKAFDDGITLPTSVLWRTKEAFSDGVSGKNKSWYEVIQNHVKENIFVGEDYPDDEQELIKLMIEETNIKHNLPTTLEQLYYRILYQKHFENQHMVIPYFWMPTYGNTKDASARTLDIYKKLN
;
A
#
# COMPACT_ATOMS: atom_id res chain seq x y z
N MET A 1 12.02 -12.22 -18.81
CA MET A 1 11.94 -12.16 -17.34
C MET A 1 11.31 -10.81 -16.97
N GLN A 2 10.07 -10.79 -16.53
CA GLN A 2 9.49 -9.58 -15.98
C GLN A 2 10.05 -9.39 -14.57
N ASN A 3 10.90 -8.40 -14.39
CA ASN A 3 11.32 -7.97 -13.05
C ASN A 3 10.16 -7.25 -12.38
N ILE A 4 9.39 -7.96 -11.58
CA ILE A 4 8.45 -7.33 -10.68
C ILE A 4 9.28 -6.82 -9.50
N SER A 5 9.66 -5.55 -9.57
CA SER A 5 10.35 -4.88 -8.50
C SER A 5 9.37 -4.64 -7.36
N VAL A 6 9.60 -5.25 -6.21
CA VAL A 6 9.00 -4.79 -4.96
C VAL A 6 9.46 -3.35 -4.76
N LYS A 7 8.51 -2.44 -4.62
CA LYS A 7 8.79 -1.01 -4.59
C LYS A 7 9.59 -0.65 -3.34
N PRO A 8 10.55 0.27 -3.41
CA PRO A 8 11.32 0.72 -2.24
C PRO A 8 10.53 1.70 -1.36
N ASP A 9 9.20 1.68 -1.42
CA ASP A 9 8.36 2.68 -0.76
C ASP A 9 8.48 2.62 0.76
N GLU A 10 8.66 1.42 1.33
CA GLU A 10 8.83 1.21 2.76
C GLU A 10 10.16 1.76 3.26
N LEU A 11 11.24 1.44 2.56
CA LEU A 11 12.59 1.85 2.94
C LEU A 11 12.83 3.35 2.79
N THR A 12 12.25 3.95 1.74
CA THR A 12 12.57 5.30 1.31
C THR A 12 11.47 6.34 1.56
N GLY A 13 10.42 5.95 2.30
CA GLY A 13 9.27 6.82 2.54
C GLY A 13 8.52 7.20 1.27
N GLY A 14 8.39 6.26 0.33
CA GLY A 14 7.81 6.52 -0.98
C GLY A 14 6.28 6.55 -1.03
N TYR A 15 5.58 6.21 0.04
CA TYR A 15 4.13 6.35 0.10
C TYR A 15 3.71 7.80 0.27
N LEU A 16 2.62 8.18 -0.36
CA LEU A 16 2.16 9.57 -0.39
C LEU A 16 1.88 10.15 1.00
N TYR A 17 1.41 9.34 1.94
CA TYR A 17 1.12 9.80 3.30
C TYR A 17 2.36 10.26 4.09
N PHE A 18 3.58 9.91 3.65
CA PHE A 18 4.80 10.44 4.25
C PHE A 18 4.88 11.97 4.19
N HIS A 19 4.21 12.61 3.25
CA HIS A 19 4.12 14.08 3.19
C HIS A 19 3.44 14.74 4.41
N TYR A 20 2.85 13.95 5.29
CA TYR A 20 2.36 14.43 6.59
C TYR A 20 3.40 14.31 7.71
N ILE A 21 4.61 13.85 7.41
CA ILE A 21 5.70 13.66 8.39
C ILE A 21 6.82 14.64 8.07
N ASP A 22 6.97 15.67 8.89
CA ASP A 22 8.03 16.68 8.72
C ASP A 22 9.27 16.40 9.58
N ASP A 23 9.13 15.60 10.65
CA ASP A 23 10.24 15.23 11.53
C ASP A 23 11.04 14.06 10.95
N PRO A 24 12.38 14.20 10.75
CA PRO A 24 13.21 13.13 10.18
C PRO A 24 13.26 11.84 11.02
N TYR A 25 13.14 11.94 12.33
CA TYR A 25 13.18 10.76 13.21
C TYR A 25 11.86 10.00 13.18
N GLU A 26 10.72 10.69 13.15
CA GLU A 26 9.43 10.03 12.92
C GLU A 26 9.35 9.43 11.51
N PHE A 27 9.94 10.06 10.50
CA PHE A 27 10.09 9.50 9.16
C PHE A 27 10.89 8.18 9.18
N ASP A 28 12.06 8.15 9.84
CA ASP A 28 12.88 6.94 9.97
C ASP A 28 12.16 5.83 10.74
N LYS A 29 11.49 6.17 11.82
CA LYS A 29 10.72 5.24 12.63
C LYS A 29 9.60 4.59 11.82
N GLU A 30 8.90 5.35 11.00
CA GLU A 30 7.85 4.83 10.12
C GLU A 30 8.43 3.93 9.02
N CYS A 31 9.54 4.30 8.38
CA CYS A 31 10.24 3.43 7.44
C CYS A 31 10.62 2.09 8.07
N ARG A 32 11.19 2.11 9.29
CA ARG A 32 11.56 0.87 10.03
C ARG A 32 10.34 0.05 10.41
N ARG A 33 9.24 0.68 10.82
CA ARG A 33 7.98 -0.01 11.10
C ARG A 33 7.46 -0.75 9.87
N LEU A 34 7.45 -0.08 8.72
CA LEU A 34 7.04 -0.68 7.45
C LEU A 34 7.94 -1.85 7.04
N LEU A 35 9.25 -1.68 7.13
CA LEU A 35 10.20 -2.76 6.84
C LEU A 35 10.02 -3.97 7.75
N ASN A 36 9.80 -3.76 9.04
CA ASN A 36 9.56 -4.86 9.98
C ASN A 36 8.31 -5.67 9.65
N ASN A 37 7.28 -5.03 9.10
CA ASN A 37 6.00 -5.63 8.79
C ASN A 37 5.80 -6.00 7.32
N ILE A 38 6.80 -5.73 6.47
CA ILE A 38 6.69 -5.89 5.00
C ILE A 38 6.33 -7.32 4.59
N HIS A 39 6.74 -8.32 5.37
CA HIS A 39 6.46 -9.73 5.15
C HIS A 39 4.97 -10.09 5.32
N CYS A 40 4.19 -9.25 6.02
CA CYS A 40 2.74 -9.43 6.18
C CYS A 40 1.92 -8.75 5.07
N PHE A 41 2.50 -7.84 4.30
CA PHE A 41 1.76 -6.98 3.38
C PHE A 41 2.29 -7.03 1.95
N ASP A 42 3.14 -6.09 1.55
CA ASP A 42 3.53 -5.94 0.14
C ASP A 42 4.35 -7.14 -0.37
N VAL A 43 5.30 -7.59 0.42
CA VAL A 43 6.11 -8.78 0.07
C VAL A 43 5.25 -10.04 0.07
N LEU A 44 4.35 -10.23 1.03
CA LEU A 44 3.46 -11.39 1.06
C LEU A 44 2.59 -11.45 -0.20
N ARG A 45 1.95 -10.32 -0.54
CA ARG A 45 1.11 -10.22 -1.73
C ARG A 45 1.91 -10.49 -3.01
N SER A 46 3.06 -9.84 -3.14
CA SER A 46 3.92 -9.97 -4.31
C SER A 46 4.45 -11.40 -4.46
N ASP A 47 4.94 -12.00 -3.37
CA ASP A 47 5.44 -13.37 -3.37
C ASP A 47 4.36 -14.37 -3.77
N ARG A 48 3.17 -14.31 -3.14
CA ARG A 48 2.07 -15.24 -3.44
C ARG A 48 1.57 -15.11 -4.87
N THR A 49 1.46 -13.89 -5.36
CA THR A 49 0.98 -13.64 -6.73
C THR A 49 1.99 -14.12 -7.77
N ILE A 50 3.27 -13.87 -7.54
CA ILE A 50 4.35 -14.20 -8.48
C ILE A 50 4.62 -15.71 -8.48
N SER A 51 4.77 -16.32 -7.30
CA SER A 51 5.06 -17.74 -7.15
C SER A 51 3.91 -18.63 -7.63
N ASN A 52 2.65 -18.20 -7.46
CA ASN A 52 1.48 -18.91 -8.00
C ASN A 52 1.48 -19.02 -9.54
N ASN A 53 2.24 -18.16 -10.22
CA ASN A 53 2.44 -18.21 -11.66
C ASN A 53 3.78 -18.85 -12.08
N GLY A 54 4.43 -19.58 -11.18
CA GLY A 54 5.71 -20.25 -11.47
C GLY A 54 6.88 -19.29 -11.67
N LEU A 55 6.80 -18.07 -11.16
CA LEU A 55 7.82 -17.03 -11.28
C LEU A 55 8.48 -16.77 -9.92
N GLU A 56 9.70 -16.26 -9.95
CA GLU A 56 10.46 -15.86 -8.76
C GLU A 56 10.60 -14.33 -8.70
N ALA A 57 10.23 -13.73 -7.57
CA ALA A 57 10.37 -12.30 -7.36
C ALA A 57 11.85 -11.92 -7.14
N ARG A 58 12.26 -10.80 -7.71
CA ARG A 58 13.55 -10.15 -7.40
C ARG A 58 13.31 -8.84 -6.67
N THR A 59 13.94 -8.68 -5.52
CA THR A 59 13.72 -7.56 -4.59
C THR A 59 15.01 -6.81 -4.31
N PRO A 60 15.63 -6.13 -5.31
CA PRO A 60 16.95 -5.51 -5.15
C PRO A 60 17.00 -4.46 -4.04
N PHE A 61 15.88 -3.77 -3.79
CA PHE A 61 15.78 -2.77 -2.72
C PHE A 61 15.59 -3.36 -1.31
N LEU A 62 15.42 -4.68 -1.20
CA LEU A 62 15.41 -5.41 0.06
C LEU A 62 16.70 -6.24 0.25
N ASP A 63 17.68 -6.09 -0.65
CA ASP A 63 19.01 -6.63 -0.43
C ASP A 63 19.56 -6.11 0.90
N ARG A 64 20.10 -7.01 1.71
CA ARG A 64 20.58 -6.70 3.07
C ARG A 64 21.63 -5.59 3.07
N GLY A 65 22.58 -5.66 2.12
CA GLY A 65 23.64 -4.65 2.00
C GLY A 65 23.06 -3.29 1.61
N PHE A 66 22.12 -3.27 0.65
CA PHE A 66 21.46 -2.05 0.25
C PHE A 66 20.67 -1.42 1.41
N VAL A 67 19.86 -2.19 2.11
CA VAL A 67 19.05 -1.71 3.26
C VAL A 67 19.93 -1.16 4.36
N GLN A 68 21.00 -1.89 4.74
CA GLN A 68 21.92 -1.46 5.78
C GLN A 68 22.64 -0.16 5.41
N ASN A 69 23.14 -0.06 4.18
CA ASN A 69 23.78 1.17 3.68
C ASN A 69 22.81 2.35 3.65
N TYR A 70 21.59 2.15 3.16
CA TYR A 70 20.59 3.22 3.11
C TYR A 70 20.20 3.69 4.51
N LEU A 71 19.95 2.78 5.45
CA LEU A 71 19.59 3.11 6.83
C LEU A 71 20.76 3.67 7.66
N SER A 72 22.01 3.51 7.22
CA SER A 72 23.17 4.16 7.86
C SER A 72 23.28 5.66 7.55
N ILE A 73 22.60 6.13 6.51
CA ILE A 73 22.52 7.55 6.20
C ILE A 73 21.64 8.25 7.26
N PRO A 74 22.10 9.36 7.85
CA PRO A 74 21.30 10.08 8.85
C PRO A 74 19.88 10.41 8.36
N PRO A 75 18.86 10.32 9.23
CA PRO A 75 17.47 10.55 8.86
C PRO A 75 17.21 11.91 8.19
N GLU A 76 17.95 12.94 8.58
CA GLU A 76 17.85 14.30 8.05
C GLU A 76 18.13 14.37 6.53
N PHE A 77 19.00 13.50 6.03
CA PHE A 77 19.30 13.42 4.59
C PHE A 77 18.32 12.52 3.84
N ARG A 78 17.72 11.54 4.52
CA ARG A 78 16.76 10.61 3.91
C ARG A 78 15.33 11.18 3.87
N CYS A 79 14.99 12.02 4.86
CA CYS A 79 13.68 12.66 4.96
C CYS A 79 13.52 13.72 3.88
N HIS A 80 12.80 13.38 2.83
CA HIS A 80 12.56 14.30 1.72
C HIS A 80 11.52 15.38 2.07
N THR A 81 10.62 15.12 2.98
CA THR A 81 9.50 16.00 3.33
C THR A 81 9.94 17.23 4.12
N SER A 82 10.85 17.10 5.07
CA SER A 82 11.41 18.22 5.83
C SER A 82 12.07 19.27 4.92
N ASN A 83 12.59 18.84 3.77
CA ASN A 83 13.23 19.69 2.78
C ASN A 83 12.30 20.05 1.60
N LYS A 84 11.03 19.68 1.64
CA LYS A 84 10.02 19.89 0.58
C LYS A 84 10.47 19.34 -0.79
N LEU A 85 11.17 18.23 -0.76
CA LEU A 85 11.64 17.50 -1.93
C LEU A 85 10.62 16.45 -2.35
N CYS A 86 10.75 15.92 -3.57
CA CYS A 86 9.91 14.81 -4.02
C CYS A 86 10.24 13.52 -3.28
N GLU A 87 9.29 12.61 -3.25
CA GLU A 87 9.48 11.28 -2.67
C GLU A 87 10.65 10.53 -3.31
N LYS A 88 11.37 9.74 -2.48
CA LYS A 88 12.57 8.99 -2.88
C LYS A 88 13.72 9.87 -3.39
N TYR A 89 13.75 11.13 -2.99
CA TYR A 89 14.69 12.12 -3.54
C TYR A 89 16.14 11.61 -3.54
N LEU A 90 16.63 11.11 -2.41
CA LEU A 90 18.01 10.65 -2.29
C LEU A 90 18.33 9.53 -3.29
N LEU A 91 17.42 8.56 -3.44
CA LEU A 91 17.57 7.47 -4.41
C LEU A 91 17.55 8.01 -5.84
N ARG A 92 16.63 8.91 -6.17
CA ARG A 92 16.56 9.54 -7.51
C ARG A 92 17.81 10.35 -7.80
N LYS A 93 18.30 11.12 -6.82
CA LYS A 93 19.50 11.94 -6.96
C LYS A 93 20.76 11.12 -7.22
N ALA A 94 20.84 9.90 -6.69
CA ALA A 94 21.95 9.00 -6.97
C ALA A 94 22.05 8.57 -8.47
N PHE A 95 20.96 8.66 -9.23
CA PHE A 95 20.92 8.35 -10.67
C PHE A 95 20.79 9.60 -11.55
N ASP A 96 20.95 10.79 -10.97
CA ASP A 96 20.86 12.08 -11.69
C ASP A 96 22.22 12.47 -12.31
N ASP A 97 22.75 11.58 -13.11
CA ASP A 97 24.03 11.71 -13.80
C ASP A 97 23.88 12.21 -15.25
N GLY A 98 22.65 12.39 -15.71
CA GLY A 98 22.33 12.79 -17.09
C GLY A 98 22.50 11.69 -18.13
N ILE A 99 22.87 10.47 -17.73
CA ILE A 99 23.19 9.33 -18.63
C ILE A 99 22.30 8.12 -18.33
N THR A 100 22.18 7.74 -17.07
CA THR A 100 21.53 6.47 -16.65
C THR A 100 20.04 6.46 -16.92
N LEU A 101 19.35 7.54 -16.64
CA LEU A 101 17.90 7.68 -16.83
C LEU A 101 17.53 9.03 -17.42
N PRO A 102 16.56 9.09 -18.36
CA PRO A 102 16.01 10.36 -18.84
C PRO A 102 15.40 11.16 -17.67
N THR A 103 15.60 12.46 -17.65
CA THR A 103 15.06 13.39 -16.63
C THR A 103 13.55 13.22 -16.43
N SER A 104 12.79 13.04 -17.52
CA SER A 104 11.34 12.84 -17.52
C SER A 104 10.90 11.56 -16.81
N VAL A 105 11.76 10.54 -16.75
CA VAL A 105 11.53 9.30 -16.02
C VAL A 105 12.00 9.44 -14.57
N LEU A 106 13.21 9.97 -14.38
CA LEU A 106 13.85 10.08 -13.08
C LEU A 106 13.04 10.96 -12.11
N TRP A 107 12.54 12.08 -12.60
CA TRP A 107 11.81 13.10 -11.81
C TRP A 107 10.29 13.08 -12.02
N ARG A 108 9.77 11.99 -12.58
CA ARG A 108 8.32 11.81 -12.74
C ARG A 108 7.60 11.84 -11.39
N THR A 109 6.44 12.49 -11.34
CA THR A 109 5.53 12.42 -10.18
C THR A 109 5.21 10.96 -9.85
N LYS A 110 5.32 10.59 -8.57
CA LYS A 110 5.02 9.23 -8.10
C LYS A 110 3.53 8.97 -8.17
N GLU A 111 3.17 7.83 -8.72
CA GLU A 111 1.83 7.28 -8.63
C GLU A 111 1.87 5.87 -8.05
N ALA A 112 0.84 5.49 -7.30
CA ALA A 112 0.63 4.10 -6.94
C ALA A 112 0.34 3.28 -8.21
N PHE A 113 0.70 2.01 -8.23
CA PHE A 113 0.47 1.16 -9.41
C PHE A 113 -1.01 1.11 -9.79
N SER A 114 -1.88 0.95 -8.80
CA SER A 114 -3.34 0.96 -8.99
C SER A 114 -3.86 2.24 -9.64
N ASP A 115 -3.25 3.38 -9.33
CA ASP A 115 -3.63 4.67 -9.87
C ASP A 115 -3.08 4.87 -11.29
N GLY A 116 -1.87 4.37 -11.55
CA GLY A 116 -1.23 4.43 -12.88
C GLY A 116 -1.92 3.57 -13.94
N VAL A 117 -2.65 2.51 -13.55
CA VAL A 117 -3.39 1.64 -14.47
C VAL A 117 -4.89 1.95 -14.52
N SER A 118 -5.37 2.84 -13.68
CA SER A 118 -6.80 3.27 -13.63
C SER A 118 -6.99 4.64 -14.28
N GLY A 119 -8.20 4.89 -14.75
CA GLY A 119 -8.57 6.20 -15.32
C GLY A 119 -8.53 7.32 -14.26
N LYS A 120 -8.32 8.56 -14.71
CA LYS A 120 -8.31 9.73 -13.79
C LYS A 120 -9.65 9.90 -13.05
N ASN A 121 -10.75 9.53 -13.68
CA ASN A 121 -12.11 9.74 -13.17
C ASN A 121 -12.63 8.60 -12.29
N LYS A 122 -11.95 7.44 -12.28
CA LYS A 122 -12.41 6.27 -11.52
C LYS A 122 -11.18 5.48 -11.05
N SER A 123 -10.94 5.47 -9.76
CA SER A 123 -9.83 4.74 -9.17
C SER A 123 -10.08 3.24 -9.14
N TRP A 124 -9.01 2.46 -9.04
CA TRP A 124 -9.11 1.01 -8.96
C TRP A 124 -9.93 0.53 -7.76
N TYR A 125 -9.74 1.16 -6.59
CA TYR A 125 -10.50 0.79 -5.39
C TYR A 125 -12.00 1.07 -5.55
N GLU A 126 -12.39 2.19 -6.16
CA GLU A 126 -13.80 2.51 -6.46
C GLU A 126 -14.43 1.49 -7.41
N VAL A 127 -13.67 1.03 -8.41
CA VAL A 127 -14.15 -0.02 -9.34
C VAL A 127 -14.44 -1.30 -8.58
N ILE A 128 -13.55 -1.71 -7.68
CA ILE A 128 -13.72 -2.95 -6.88
C ILE A 128 -14.88 -2.79 -5.90
N GLN A 129 -14.94 -1.68 -5.15
CA GLN A 129 -16.00 -1.46 -4.17
C GLN A 129 -17.38 -1.42 -4.84
N ASN A 130 -17.50 -0.75 -5.98
CA ASN A 130 -18.75 -0.75 -6.74
C ASN A 130 -19.09 -2.16 -7.23
N HIS A 131 -18.12 -2.91 -7.75
CA HIS A 131 -18.36 -4.28 -8.20
C HIS A 131 -18.86 -5.18 -7.07
N VAL A 132 -18.26 -5.08 -5.89
CA VAL A 132 -18.66 -5.85 -4.71
C VAL A 132 -20.07 -5.49 -4.29
N LYS A 133 -20.41 -4.21 -4.25
CA LYS A 133 -21.74 -3.71 -3.89
C LYS A 133 -22.81 -4.14 -4.90
N GLU A 134 -22.51 -4.05 -6.20
CA GLU A 134 -23.50 -4.29 -7.26
C GLU A 134 -23.64 -5.76 -7.65
N ASN A 135 -22.68 -6.64 -7.32
CA ASN A 135 -22.66 -7.99 -7.84
C ASN A 135 -22.45 -9.08 -6.77
N ILE A 136 -21.99 -8.75 -5.57
CA ILE A 136 -21.68 -9.76 -4.54
C ILE A 136 -22.73 -9.74 -3.43
N PHE A 137 -22.96 -8.59 -2.82
CA PHE A 137 -23.94 -8.44 -1.75
C PHE A 137 -25.24 -7.86 -2.34
N VAL A 138 -25.95 -8.69 -3.13
CA VAL A 138 -27.17 -8.31 -3.84
C VAL A 138 -28.29 -9.26 -3.47
N GLY A 139 -29.45 -8.75 -3.13
CA GLY A 139 -30.64 -9.54 -2.84
C GLY A 139 -31.51 -8.89 -1.77
N GLU A 140 -32.76 -9.34 -1.67
CA GLU A 140 -33.75 -8.83 -0.70
C GLU A 140 -33.36 -9.17 0.76
N ASP A 141 -32.46 -10.14 0.94
CA ASP A 141 -31.99 -10.58 2.26
C ASP A 141 -30.92 -9.67 2.87
N TYR A 142 -30.37 -8.74 2.09
CA TYR A 142 -29.33 -7.82 2.55
C TYR A 142 -29.88 -6.42 2.84
N PRO A 143 -29.46 -5.81 3.96
CA PRO A 143 -29.78 -4.41 4.23
C PRO A 143 -29.26 -3.46 3.16
N ASP A 144 -30.00 -2.40 2.85
CA ASP A 144 -29.57 -1.34 1.94
C ASP A 144 -28.40 -0.52 2.53
N ASP A 145 -28.35 -0.41 3.86
CA ASP A 145 -27.26 0.29 4.56
C ASP A 145 -26.00 -0.58 4.63
N GLU A 146 -24.93 -0.06 4.08
CA GLU A 146 -23.64 -0.76 4.00
C GLU A 146 -23.06 -1.10 5.37
N GLN A 147 -23.21 -0.23 6.36
CA GLN A 147 -22.66 -0.47 7.70
C GLN A 147 -23.49 -1.52 8.46
N GLU A 148 -24.78 -1.51 8.26
CA GLU A 148 -25.69 -2.53 8.82
C GLU A 148 -25.39 -3.89 8.20
N LEU A 149 -25.20 -3.96 6.89
CA LEU A 149 -24.82 -5.18 6.18
C LEU A 149 -23.46 -5.74 6.69
N ILE A 150 -22.46 -4.89 6.81
CA ILE A 150 -21.13 -5.29 7.32
C ILE A 150 -21.27 -5.86 8.72
N LYS A 151 -22.04 -5.22 9.61
CA LYS A 151 -22.26 -5.68 10.98
C LYS A 151 -22.96 -7.05 11.01
N LEU A 152 -24.02 -7.21 10.26
CA LEU A 152 -24.75 -8.46 10.12
C LEU A 152 -23.83 -9.60 9.68
N MET A 153 -23.06 -9.39 8.62
CA MET A 153 -22.15 -10.39 8.07
C MET A 153 -20.98 -10.72 9.00
N ILE A 154 -20.48 -9.76 9.79
CA ILE A 154 -19.48 -10.01 10.82
C ILE A 154 -20.03 -10.95 11.90
N GLU A 155 -21.26 -10.74 12.32
CA GLU A 155 -21.95 -11.59 13.31
C GLU A 155 -22.19 -13.00 12.76
N GLU A 156 -22.73 -13.13 11.56
CA GLU A 156 -22.99 -14.42 10.90
C GLU A 156 -21.73 -15.25 10.65
N THR A 157 -20.66 -14.59 10.20
CA THR A 157 -19.37 -15.24 9.89
C THR A 157 -18.46 -15.37 11.11
N ASN A 158 -18.88 -14.88 12.27
CA ASN A 158 -18.11 -14.92 13.52
C ASN A 158 -16.70 -14.31 13.40
N ILE A 159 -16.55 -13.23 12.63
CA ILE A 159 -15.29 -12.51 12.48
C ILE A 159 -14.98 -11.75 13.77
N LYS A 160 -13.85 -12.07 14.43
CA LYS A 160 -13.43 -11.45 15.71
C LYS A 160 -12.13 -10.68 15.64
N HIS A 161 -11.38 -10.80 14.55
CA HIS A 161 -10.07 -10.19 14.37
C HIS A 161 -10.02 -9.41 13.07
N ASN A 162 -9.43 -8.22 13.08
CA ASN A 162 -9.36 -7.32 11.91
C ASN A 162 -10.74 -7.13 11.28
N LEU A 163 -11.66 -6.49 12.03
CA LEU A 163 -13.04 -6.30 11.60
C LEU A 163 -13.08 -5.48 10.31
N PRO A 164 -13.76 -5.94 9.25
CA PRO A 164 -13.96 -5.18 8.03
C PRO A 164 -14.72 -3.88 8.30
N THR A 165 -14.35 -2.82 7.59
CA THR A 165 -15.00 -1.50 7.66
C THR A 165 -15.60 -1.08 6.31
N THR A 166 -15.32 -1.84 5.24
CA THR A 166 -15.88 -1.66 3.90
C THR A 166 -16.38 -3.00 3.36
N LEU A 167 -17.31 -2.99 2.41
CA LEU A 167 -17.78 -4.20 1.74
C LEU A 167 -16.67 -4.95 1.00
N GLU A 168 -15.69 -4.23 0.45
CA GLU A 168 -14.51 -4.83 -0.18
C GLU A 168 -13.70 -5.64 0.84
N GLN A 169 -13.41 -5.07 2.02
CA GLN A 169 -12.69 -5.77 3.09
C GLN A 169 -13.47 -6.98 3.58
N LEU A 170 -14.79 -6.86 3.73
CA LEU A 170 -15.68 -7.96 4.10
C LEU A 170 -15.63 -9.08 3.06
N TYR A 171 -15.75 -8.75 1.78
CA TYR A 171 -15.68 -9.73 0.68
C TYR A 171 -14.35 -10.50 0.69
N TYR A 172 -13.23 -9.80 0.79
CA TYR A 172 -11.92 -10.45 0.87
C TYR A 172 -11.78 -11.32 2.13
N ARG A 173 -12.35 -10.90 3.25
CA ARG A 173 -12.34 -11.68 4.47
C ARG A 173 -13.13 -12.98 4.32
N ILE A 174 -14.31 -12.93 3.73
CA ILE A 174 -15.16 -14.13 3.48
C ILE A 174 -14.42 -15.08 2.53
N LEU A 175 -13.84 -14.57 1.44
CA LEU A 175 -13.05 -15.39 0.53
C LEU A 175 -11.85 -16.03 1.23
N TYR A 176 -11.14 -15.27 2.06
CA TYR A 176 -10.01 -15.80 2.83
C TYR A 176 -10.44 -16.93 3.76
N GLN A 177 -11.50 -16.73 4.52
CA GLN A 177 -12.00 -17.78 5.44
C GLN A 177 -12.47 -19.04 4.70
N LYS A 178 -13.06 -18.89 3.52
CA LYS A 178 -13.47 -20.02 2.67
C LYS A 178 -12.30 -20.89 2.25
N HIS A 179 -11.13 -20.29 1.99
CA HIS A 179 -9.94 -21.01 1.50
C HIS A 179 -8.95 -21.36 2.63
N PHE A 180 -8.93 -20.60 3.71
CA PHE A 180 -7.99 -20.70 4.82
C PHE A 180 -8.73 -20.65 6.15
N GLU A 181 -9.53 -21.69 6.40
CA GLU A 181 -10.33 -21.80 7.62
C GLU A 181 -9.45 -21.68 8.87
N ASN A 182 -9.88 -20.87 9.84
CA ASN A 182 -9.18 -20.60 11.11
C ASN A 182 -7.77 -19.98 10.99
N GLN A 183 -7.36 -19.48 9.82
CA GLN A 183 -6.05 -18.84 9.60
C GLN A 183 -6.10 -17.31 9.65
N HIS A 184 -7.20 -16.69 10.01
CA HIS A 184 -7.40 -15.23 9.97
C HIS A 184 -6.47 -14.45 10.91
N MET A 185 -5.87 -15.10 11.91
CA MET A 185 -4.91 -14.47 12.84
C MET A 185 -3.51 -14.27 12.24
N VAL A 186 -3.23 -14.85 11.07
CA VAL A 186 -1.91 -14.73 10.41
C VAL A 186 -1.59 -13.30 10.00
N ILE A 187 -2.62 -12.52 9.59
CA ILE A 187 -2.46 -11.10 9.27
C ILE A 187 -2.74 -10.28 10.54
N PRO A 188 -1.73 -9.55 11.06
CA PRO A 188 -1.85 -8.89 12.37
C PRO A 188 -2.85 -7.74 12.37
N TYR A 189 -2.97 -7.00 11.27
CA TYR A 189 -3.90 -5.87 11.10
C TYR A 189 -4.10 -5.54 9.62
N PHE A 190 -5.14 -4.77 9.28
CA PHE A 190 -5.25 -4.18 7.95
C PHE A 190 -4.21 -3.08 7.78
N TRP A 191 -3.49 -3.12 6.66
CA TRP A 191 -2.57 -2.03 6.34
C TRP A 191 -3.35 -0.75 6.03
N MET A 192 -3.00 0.31 6.74
CA MET A 192 -3.54 1.65 6.53
C MET A 192 -2.40 2.67 6.64
N PRO A 193 -2.50 3.81 5.94
CA PRO A 193 -1.63 4.94 6.19
C PRO A 193 -1.67 5.34 7.67
N THR A 194 -0.52 5.46 8.30
CA THR A 194 -0.42 5.84 9.72
C THR A 194 -0.74 7.33 9.93
N TYR A 195 -0.54 8.12 8.88
CA TYR A 195 -0.78 9.56 8.86
C TYR A 195 -1.79 9.91 7.77
N GLY A 196 -2.51 11.03 7.93
CA GLY A 196 -3.43 11.55 6.92
C GLY A 196 -4.90 11.20 7.13
N ASN A 197 -5.26 10.51 8.22
CA ASN A 197 -6.64 10.21 8.65
C ASN A 197 -7.57 9.80 7.51
N THR A 198 -7.26 8.72 6.82
CA THR A 198 -8.05 8.19 5.70
C THR A 198 -8.82 6.94 6.10
N LYS A 199 -9.95 6.70 5.43
CA LYS A 199 -10.80 5.50 5.62
C LYS A 199 -10.41 4.34 4.72
N ASP A 200 -9.57 4.58 3.71
CA ASP A 200 -9.12 3.57 2.76
C ASP A 200 -7.61 3.66 2.54
N ALA A 201 -7.00 2.55 2.15
CA ALA A 201 -5.55 2.45 1.91
C ALA A 201 -5.10 3.11 0.59
N SER A 202 -6.04 3.47 -0.30
CA SER A 202 -5.72 4.12 -1.57
C SER A 202 -5.12 5.51 -1.36
N ALA A 203 -4.02 5.81 -2.07
CA ALA A 203 -3.41 7.13 -2.06
C ALA A 203 -4.36 8.25 -2.50
N ARG A 204 -5.36 7.95 -3.35
CA ARG A 204 -6.36 8.91 -3.83
C ARG A 204 -7.31 9.41 -2.74
N THR A 205 -7.42 8.72 -1.62
CA THR A 205 -8.24 9.14 -0.47
C THR A 205 -7.53 10.18 0.41
N LEU A 206 -6.24 10.38 0.22
CA LEU A 206 -5.44 11.38 0.95
C LEU A 206 -5.70 12.78 0.39
N ASP A 207 -5.90 13.74 1.27
CA ASP A 207 -6.13 15.15 0.87
C ASP A 207 -4.95 15.74 0.07
N ILE A 208 -3.74 15.28 0.35
CA ILE A 208 -2.55 15.71 -0.37
C ILE A 208 -2.56 15.26 -1.83
N TYR A 209 -3.19 14.12 -2.15
CA TYR A 209 -3.33 13.66 -3.53
C TYR A 209 -4.05 14.69 -4.40
N LYS A 210 -5.11 15.29 -3.87
CA LYS A 210 -5.89 16.34 -4.55
C LYS A 210 -5.13 17.64 -4.76
N LYS A 211 -4.08 17.88 -3.97
CA LYS A 211 -3.23 19.08 -4.08
C LYS A 211 -2.08 18.92 -5.06
N LEU A 212 -1.69 17.67 -5.36
CA LEU A 212 -0.56 17.35 -6.23
C LEU A 212 -0.98 17.04 -7.68
N ASN A 213 -2.27 16.77 -7.92
CA ASN A 213 -2.87 16.44 -9.21
C ASN A 213 -4.02 17.38 -9.55
#